data_2c2b4ce4486defdc76d85b7af19ad54a
#
_entry.id   2c2b4ce4486defdc76d85b7af19ad54a
#
_cell.length_a   1.000
_cell.length_b   1.000
_cell.length_c   1.000
_cell.angle_alpha   90.00
_cell.angle_beta   90.00
_cell.angle_gamma   90.00
#
_symmetry.space_group_name_H-M   'P 1'
#
loop_
_entity.id
_entity.type
_entity.pdbx_description
1 polymer ?
#
loop_
_entity_poly.entity_id
_entity_poly.type
_entity_poly.pdbx_seq_one_letter_code
_entity_poly.pdbx_strand_id
1 'polypeptide(L)'
;MSLMRRWFRPRRLFSSILAFRGRSRSTRRSRLPVAAAVALVLVGSLALAHSGRADPGRPAANPAVSPPPGGVLRNDGSVAAPISRGRVGVATGPVSLLYTFDDGVDQPITDLNGGHELRPLGQNGGALRLVPQGLGLAVAYPNRCTLAREQDCPRAILEGERDDGLNPGTRPLQYGASVLMTHADLSDGANVVQKGYSVGGGSQFKLQVDHLRGHPSCVIAGQQQRIYRAEPWIDVADGRWHNLECARTANRLTLLVDGEDRAWVRVPTKLSIANSEPLRVGGKGPASDNDQFAGEIDDVFVTID
;
A
#
# COMPACT_ATOMS: atom_id res chain seq x y z
N MET A 1 -52.90 -6.11 29.59
CA MET A 1 -52.02 -7.12 30.19
C MET A 1 -50.60 -6.65 30.03
N SER A 2 -50.01 -6.19 31.16
CA SER A 2 -48.72 -5.53 31.27
C SER A 2 -47.68 -6.58 31.65
N LEU A 3 -46.56 -6.67 30.95
CA LEU A 3 -45.41 -7.49 31.31
C LEU A 3 -44.17 -6.62 31.49
N MET A 4 -43.79 -6.52 32.78
CA MET A 4 -42.60 -5.82 33.29
C MET A 4 -41.31 -6.35 32.68
N ARG A 5 -40.46 -5.44 32.18
CA ARG A 5 -39.05 -5.70 31.91
C ARG A 5 -38.22 -5.45 33.18
N ARG A 6 -37.57 -6.50 33.69
CA ARG A 6 -36.61 -6.44 34.80
C ARG A 6 -35.24 -6.00 34.25
N TRP A 7 -34.70 -4.92 34.82
CA TRP A 7 -33.35 -4.45 34.62
C TRP A 7 -32.39 -5.19 35.55
N PHE A 8 -31.38 -5.84 35.00
CA PHE A 8 -30.22 -6.34 35.77
C PHE A 8 -29.12 -5.28 35.76
N ARG A 9 -28.73 -4.78 36.91
CA ARG A 9 -27.53 -3.99 37.16
C ARG A 9 -26.41 -4.93 37.60
N PRO A 10 -25.17 -4.86 37.08
CA PRO A 10 -24.01 -5.51 37.68
C PRO A 10 -23.44 -4.64 38.82
N ARG A 11 -23.16 -5.30 39.93
CA ARG A 11 -22.52 -4.77 41.12
C ARG A 11 -21.03 -4.49 40.86
N ARG A 12 -20.58 -3.30 41.27
CA ARG A 12 -19.16 -2.97 41.41
C ARG A 12 -18.58 -3.71 42.62
N LEU A 13 -17.51 -4.46 42.43
CA LEU A 13 -16.65 -4.96 43.50
C LEU A 13 -15.38 -4.08 43.56
N PHE A 14 -15.23 -3.38 44.69
CA PHE A 14 -13.99 -2.74 45.10
C PHE A 14 -13.02 -3.82 45.61
N SER A 15 -11.75 -3.76 45.24
CA SER A 15 -10.64 -4.42 45.96
C SER A 15 -9.38 -3.57 45.86
N SER A 16 -9.15 -2.91 46.90
CA SER A 16 -8.01 -2.67 47.80
C SER A 16 -6.59 -2.72 47.21
N ILE A 17 -5.97 -1.60 47.35
CA ILE A 17 -4.58 -1.17 47.25
C ILE A 17 -3.67 -1.99 48.19
N LEU A 18 -2.54 -2.48 47.65
CA LEU A 18 -1.35 -2.78 48.44
C LEU A 18 -0.13 -2.17 47.76
N ALA A 19 0.39 -1.11 48.39
CA ALA A 19 1.60 -0.42 48.00
C ALA A 19 2.82 -1.19 48.53
N PHE A 20 3.73 -1.59 47.66
CA PHE A 20 5.06 -2.05 48.03
C PHE A 20 6.10 -0.96 47.70
N ARG A 21 6.63 -0.34 48.76
CA ARG A 21 7.83 0.51 48.70
C ARG A 21 9.06 -0.38 48.64
N GLY A 22 9.75 -0.40 47.48
CA GLY A 22 11.09 -0.99 47.33
C GLY A 22 12.14 0.10 47.15
N ARG A 23 13.10 0.15 48.07
CA ARG A 23 14.21 1.11 48.11
C ARG A 23 15.19 0.89 46.97
N SER A 24 15.48 1.97 46.25
CA SER A 24 16.61 2.13 45.33
C SER A 24 17.95 2.03 46.07
N ARG A 25 18.86 1.18 45.56
CA ARG A 25 20.31 1.26 45.80
C ARG A 25 21.01 1.72 44.54
N SER A 26 21.48 2.94 44.57
CA SER A 26 22.44 3.55 43.64
C SER A 26 23.75 2.77 43.64
N THR A 27 24.17 2.28 42.46
CA THR A 27 25.58 1.93 42.21
C THR A 27 26.09 2.80 41.05
N ARG A 28 26.92 3.79 41.47
CA ARG A 28 27.82 4.52 40.57
C ARG A 28 28.78 3.53 39.92
N ARG A 29 28.84 3.52 38.58
CA ARG A 29 29.99 3.01 37.83
C ARG A 29 30.49 4.05 36.84
N SER A 30 31.75 4.26 36.98
CA SER A 30 32.70 5.16 36.33
C SER A 30 32.63 5.16 34.79
N ARG A 31 32.70 6.39 34.27
CA ARG A 31 32.94 6.68 32.85
C ARG A 31 34.42 6.55 32.54
N LEU A 32 34.76 5.78 31.49
CA LEU A 32 36.05 5.86 30.80
C LEU A 32 35.76 6.35 29.38
N PRO A 33 36.50 7.30 28.84
CA PRO A 33 36.36 7.77 27.48
C PRO A 33 37.10 6.84 26.51
N VAL A 34 36.41 6.33 25.51
CA VAL A 34 37.05 5.66 24.36
C VAL A 34 37.28 6.73 23.29
N ALA A 35 38.57 6.99 23.05
CA ALA A 35 39.01 7.84 21.95
C ALA A 35 38.79 7.11 20.61
N ALA A 36 38.00 7.71 19.72
CA ALA A 36 37.84 7.24 18.35
C ALA A 36 38.96 7.82 17.48
N ALA A 37 39.82 6.93 16.96
CA ALA A 37 40.78 7.28 15.92
C ALA A 37 40.07 7.30 14.57
N VAL A 38 40.05 8.47 13.94
CA VAL A 38 39.59 8.65 12.54
C VAL A 38 40.77 8.39 11.62
N ALA A 39 40.74 7.29 10.86
CA ALA A 39 41.66 7.04 9.77
C ALA A 39 41.09 7.60 8.46
N LEU A 40 41.68 8.68 7.97
CA LEU A 40 41.42 9.23 6.64
C LEU A 40 42.15 8.38 5.61
N VAL A 41 41.41 7.67 4.76
CA VAL A 41 41.94 7.02 3.55
C VAL A 41 41.65 7.94 2.36
N LEU A 42 42.68 8.63 1.88
CA LEU A 42 42.67 9.34 0.61
C LEU A 42 42.92 8.33 -0.51
N VAL A 43 41.91 8.01 -1.31
CA VAL A 43 42.07 7.27 -2.56
C VAL A 43 42.15 8.28 -3.70
N GLY A 44 43.32 8.44 -4.24
CA GLY A 44 43.60 9.24 -5.42
C GLY A 44 43.12 8.52 -6.68
N SER A 45 42.20 9.15 -7.41
CA SER A 45 41.76 8.70 -8.72
C SER A 45 42.73 9.14 -9.79
N LEU A 46 43.48 8.21 -10.38
CA LEU A 46 44.27 8.41 -11.59
C LEU A 46 43.33 8.34 -12.79
N ALA A 47 43.07 9.44 -13.45
CA ALA A 47 42.39 9.49 -14.73
C ALA A 47 43.39 9.09 -15.84
N LEU A 48 43.23 7.90 -16.41
CA LEU A 48 43.89 7.50 -17.66
C LEU A 48 43.10 8.06 -18.85
N ALA A 49 43.65 9.07 -19.48
CA ALA A 49 43.17 9.55 -20.76
C ALA A 49 43.51 8.50 -21.86
N HIS A 50 42.48 7.82 -22.36
CA HIS A 50 42.62 7.02 -23.61
C HIS A 50 42.37 7.93 -24.82
N SER A 51 43.45 8.23 -25.53
CA SER A 51 43.42 8.82 -26.86
C SER A 51 42.91 7.76 -27.85
N GLY A 52 41.61 7.81 -28.18
CA GLY A 52 40.99 6.99 -29.20
C GLY A 52 41.47 7.41 -30.60
N ARG A 53 42.12 6.49 -31.27
CA ARG A 53 42.55 6.57 -32.68
C ARG A 53 41.30 6.50 -33.55
N ALA A 54 41.07 7.53 -34.40
CA ALA A 54 39.97 7.56 -35.35
C ALA A 54 40.15 6.46 -36.41
N ASP A 55 39.13 5.65 -36.62
CA ASP A 55 39.03 4.62 -37.66
C ASP A 55 38.38 5.26 -38.91
N PRO A 56 39.12 5.35 -40.08
CA PRO A 56 38.57 5.96 -41.27
C PRO A 56 37.85 4.91 -42.13
N GLY A 57 36.56 4.67 -41.86
CA GLY A 57 35.83 3.70 -42.69
C GLY A 57 34.35 3.49 -42.43
N ARG A 58 33.72 4.29 -41.57
CA ARG A 58 32.27 4.13 -41.29
C ARG A 58 31.49 5.16 -42.10
N PRO A 59 30.53 4.75 -42.97
CA PRO A 59 29.66 5.72 -43.64
C PRO A 59 28.81 6.44 -42.57
N ALA A 60 28.68 7.77 -42.74
CA ALA A 60 27.91 8.63 -41.89
C ALA A 60 26.46 8.12 -41.81
N ALA A 61 26.03 7.78 -40.60
CA ALA A 61 24.62 7.48 -40.33
C ALA A 61 23.81 8.76 -40.55
N ASN A 62 22.76 8.67 -41.35
CA ASN A 62 21.78 9.74 -41.51
C ASN A 62 21.29 10.21 -40.13
N PRO A 63 21.10 11.52 -39.93
CA PRO A 63 20.59 12.03 -38.67
C PRO A 63 19.21 11.43 -38.44
N ALA A 64 19.06 10.67 -37.33
CA ALA A 64 17.78 10.15 -36.88
C ALA A 64 16.86 11.33 -36.62
N VAL A 65 15.76 11.39 -37.35
CA VAL A 65 14.67 12.33 -37.07
C VAL A 65 14.11 11.98 -35.72
N SER A 66 14.35 12.82 -34.73
CA SER A 66 13.75 12.65 -33.41
C SER A 66 12.22 12.79 -33.51
N PRO A 67 11.44 11.82 -33.04
CA PRO A 67 9.98 11.95 -33.03
C PRO A 67 9.55 13.11 -32.15
N PRO A 68 8.46 13.80 -32.49
CA PRO A 68 7.93 14.87 -31.62
C PRO A 68 7.53 14.31 -30.26
N PRO A 69 7.70 15.06 -29.18
CA PRO A 69 7.40 14.59 -27.84
C PRO A 69 5.89 14.27 -27.73
N GLY A 70 5.57 13.00 -27.45
CA GLY A 70 4.21 12.55 -27.11
C GLY A 70 3.55 11.56 -28.06
N GLY A 71 4.23 11.05 -29.09
CA GLY A 71 3.68 10.03 -29.99
C GLY A 71 4.29 8.64 -29.77
N VAL A 72 3.47 7.59 -29.76
CA VAL A 72 3.92 6.19 -29.80
C VAL A 72 3.94 5.73 -31.25
N LEU A 73 5.09 5.25 -31.75
CA LEU A 73 5.20 4.67 -33.07
C LEU A 73 4.50 3.32 -33.16
N ARG A 74 3.58 3.16 -34.08
CA ARG A 74 2.99 1.87 -34.42
C ARG A 74 3.90 1.11 -35.39
N ASN A 75 3.79 -0.23 -35.39
CA ASN A 75 4.58 -1.11 -36.26
C ASN A 75 4.36 -0.86 -37.79
N ASP A 76 3.35 -0.09 -38.18
CA ASP A 76 3.06 0.32 -39.54
C ASP A 76 3.72 1.66 -39.95
N GLY A 77 4.53 2.25 -39.05
CA GLY A 77 5.19 3.54 -39.28
C GLY A 77 4.30 4.78 -39.13
N SER A 78 3.04 4.62 -38.71
CA SER A 78 2.14 5.74 -38.43
C SER A 78 2.31 6.27 -37.00
N VAL A 79 2.32 7.60 -36.85
CA VAL A 79 2.31 8.24 -35.52
C VAL A 79 0.88 8.16 -34.96
N ALA A 80 0.70 7.44 -33.86
CA ALA A 80 -0.58 7.44 -33.18
C ALA A 80 -0.89 8.87 -32.69
N ALA A 81 -2.12 9.33 -32.94
CA ALA A 81 -2.60 10.58 -32.36
C ALA A 81 -2.38 10.56 -30.85
N PRO A 82 -2.00 11.69 -30.22
CA PRO A 82 -1.86 11.75 -28.78
C PRO A 82 -3.17 11.29 -28.15
N ILE A 83 -3.10 10.27 -27.30
CA ILE A 83 -4.26 9.82 -26.53
C ILE A 83 -4.70 11.04 -25.72
N SER A 84 -5.83 11.63 -26.08
CA SER A 84 -6.48 12.67 -25.29
C SER A 84 -6.63 12.07 -23.90
N ARG A 85 -5.86 12.55 -22.93
CA ARG A 85 -6.07 12.21 -21.53
C ARG A 85 -7.41 12.79 -21.16
N GLY A 86 -8.47 12.00 -21.34
CA GLY A 86 -9.82 12.37 -20.95
C GLY A 86 -9.79 12.91 -19.52
N ARG A 87 -10.62 13.88 -19.24
CA ARG A 87 -10.76 14.47 -17.91
C ARG A 87 -11.00 13.32 -16.91
N VAL A 88 -10.22 13.26 -15.85
CA VAL A 88 -10.43 12.26 -14.80
C VAL A 88 -11.71 12.63 -14.05
N GLY A 89 -12.65 11.70 -14.01
CA GLY A 89 -13.93 11.87 -13.31
C GLY A 89 -13.81 11.59 -11.82
N VAL A 90 -14.90 11.81 -11.11
CA VAL A 90 -15.10 11.40 -9.71
C VAL A 90 -16.43 10.67 -9.58
N ALA A 91 -16.58 9.87 -8.53
CA ALA A 91 -17.83 9.18 -8.21
C ALA A 91 -19.00 10.16 -8.15
N THR A 92 -20.08 9.87 -8.86
CA THR A 92 -21.28 10.72 -8.94
C THR A 92 -22.38 10.27 -7.97
N GLY A 93 -22.33 9.03 -7.50
CA GLY A 93 -23.22 8.42 -6.53
C GLY A 93 -22.48 7.65 -5.43
N PRO A 94 -23.19 7.06 -4.45
CA PRO A 94 -22.60 6.16 -3.48
C PRO A 94 -21.97 4.94 -4.18
N VAL A 95 -20.84 4.47 -3.66
CA VAL A 95 -20.15 3.26 -4.11
C VAL A 95 -19.92 2.36 -2.91
N SER A 96 -20.16 1.06 -3.06
CA SER A 96 -19.86 0.06 -2.05
C SER A 96 -19.36 -1.20 -2.73
N LEU A 97 -18.09 -1.52 -2.53
CA LEU A 97 -17.43 -2.74 -3.01
C LEU A 97 -17.12 -3.64 -1.84
N LEU A 98 -17.23 -4.94 -2.04
CA LEU A 98 -16.74 -5.97 -1.12
C LEU A 98 -16.32 -7.21 -1.93
N TYR A 99 -15.07 -7.64 -1.76
CA TYR A 99 -14.53 -8.86 -2.36
C TYR A 99 -14.22 -9.84 -1.23
N THR A 100 -14.90 -10.99 -1.20
CA THR A 100 -14.73 -12.06 -0.20
C THR A 100 -13.87 -13.22 -0.71
N PHE A 101 -13.57 -13.24 -2.02
CA PHE A 101 -12.77 -14.29 -2.69
C PHE A 101 -13.33 -15.71 -2.60
N ASP A 102 -14.52 -15.92 -2.05
CA ASP A 102 -15.13 -17.24 -1.84
C ASP A 102 -15.41 -17.97 -3.15
N ASP A 103 -15.63 -17.24 -4.25
CA ASP A 103 -15.88 -17.80 -5.59
C ASP A 103 -14.57 -18.14 -6.35
N GLY A 104 -13.40 -17.88 -5.78
CA GLY A 104 -12.12 -18.18 -6.38
C GLY A 104 -11.37 -16.99 -6.98
N VAL A 105 -10.19 -17.25 -7.58
CA VAL A 105 -9.31 -16.24 -8.20
C VAL A 105 -8.95 -16.56 -9.66
N ASP A 106 -9.39 -17.69 -10.20
CA ASP A 106 -9.08 -18.12 -11.57
C ASP A 106 -9.89 -17.40 -12.65
N GLN A 107 -10.97 -16.74 -12.23
CA GLN A 107 -11.85 -15.91 -13.07
C GLN A 107 -11.71 -14.46 -12.61
N PRO A 108 -12.22 -13.49 -13.40
CA PRO A 108 -12.38 -12.14 -12.88
C PRO A 108 -13.16 -12.16 -11.57
N ILE A 109 -12.56 -11.60 -10.52
CA ILE A 109 -13.16 -11.55 -9.20
C ILE A 109 -14.08 -10.34 -9.16
N THR A 110 -15.37 -10.59 -9.02
CA THR A 110 -16.39 -9.54 -8.99
C THR A 110 -16.73 -9.20 -7.55
N ASP A 111 -16.93 -7.91 -7.24
CA ASP A 111 -17.45 -7.52 -5.94
C ASP A 111 -18.89 -8.03 -5.73
N LEU A 112 -19.35 -8.13 -4.50
CA LEU A 112 -20.68 -8.67 -4.18
C LEU A 112 -21.83 -7.90 -4.83
N ASN A 113 -21.64 -6.65 -5.25
CA ASN A 113 -22.61 -5.85 -5.98
C ASN A 113 -22.51 -6.02 -7.51
N GLY A 114 -21.49 -6.75 -8.01
CA GLY A 114 -21.34 -7.13 -9.42
C GLY A 114 -20.91 -6.03 -10.37
N GLY A 115 -20.39 -4.90 -9.86
CA GLY A 115 -20.08 -3.73 -10.68
C GLY A 115 -18.60 -3.53 -11.02
N HIS A 116 -17.69 -4.17 -10.29
CA HIS A 116 -16.26 -3.93 -10.42
C HIS A 116 -15.47 -5.24 -10.37
N GLU A 117 -14.64 -5.46 -11.35
CA GLU A 117 -13.84 -6.68 -11.47
C GLU A 117 -12.38 -6.45 -11.07
N LEU A 118 -11.79 -7.43 -10.40
CA LEU A 118 -10.35 -7.57 -10.20
C LEU A 118 -9.85 -8.79 -10.98
N ARG A 119 -8.63 -8.70 -11.51
CA ARG A 119 -7.96 -9.79 -12.22
C ARG A 119 -6.60 -10.07 -11.62
N PRO A 120 -6.22 -11.35 -11.47
CA PRO A 120 -4.89 -11.69 -11.00
C PRO A 120 -3.84 -11.36 -12.06
N LEU A 121 -2.77 -10.68 -11.64
CA LEU A 121 -1.60 -10.40 -12.45
C LEU A 121 -0.38 -10.97 -11.74
N GLY A 122 0.36 -11.84 -12.43
CA GLY A 122 1.59 -12.45 -11.91
C GLY A 122 2.82 -12.08 -12.74
N GLN A 123 3.98 -12.03 -12.09
CA GLN A 123 5.28 -11.85 -12.73
C GLN A 123 6.33 -12.75 -12.07
N ASN A 124 7.32 -13.21 -12.86
CA ASN A 124 8.41 -14.07 -12.40
C ASN A 124 7.92 -15.35 -11.70
N GLY A 125 6.83 -15.96 -12.16
CA GLY A 125 6.24 -17.14 -11.58
C GLY A 125 5.47 -16.89 -10.27
N GLY A 126 5.27 -15.64 -9.88
CA GLY A 126 4.37 -15.31 -8.77
C GLY A 126 2.92 -15.61 -9.15
N ALA A 127 2.19 -16.20 -8.20
CA ALA A 127 0.78 -16.55 -8.35
C ALA A 127 0.05 -16.35 -7.03
N LEU A 128 -1.22 -16.01 -7.11
CA LEU A 128 -2.14 -16.01 -5.98
C LEU A 128 -2.64 -17.43 -5.72
N ARG A 129 -2.93 -17.74 -4.47
CA ARG A 129 -3.48 -19.03 -4.05
C ARG A 129 -4.66 -18.81 -3.12
N LEU A 130 -5.67 -19.66 -3.23
CA LEU A 130 -6.76 -19.67 -2.26
C LEU A 130 -6.35 -20.49 -1.03
N VAL A 131 -6.70 -20.00 0.13
CA VAL A 131 -6.49 -20.65 1.42
C VAL A 131 -7.77 -20.59 2.25
N PRO A 132 -8.07 -21.59 3.09
CA PRO A 132 -9.24 -21.53 3.96
C PRO A 132 -9.14 -20.38 4.98
N GLN A 133 -10.24 -19.64 5.14
CA GLN A 133 -10.39 -18.62 6.17
C GLN A 133 -11.80 -18.75 6.77
N GLY A 134 -11.90 -19.13 8.04
CA GLY A 134 -13.19 -19.36 8.68
C GLY A 134 -14.05 -20.39 7.96
N LEU A 135 -15.19 -19.96 7.43
CA LEU A 135 -16.08 -20.77 6.57
C LEU A 135 -15.90 -20.47 5.07
N GLY A 136 -15.05 -19.52 4.73
CA GLY A 136 -14.78 -19.05 3.38
C GLY A 136 -13.34 -19.25 2.95
N LEU A 137 -12.90 -18.41 2.02
CA LEU A 137 -11.59 -18.44 1.41
C LEU A 137 -10.93 -17.06 1.51
N ALA A 138 -9.63 -17.04 1.67
CA ALA A 138 -8.78 -15.86 1.54
C ALA A 138 -7.77 -16.04 0.40
N VAL A 139 -7.13 -14.96 -0.02
CA VAL A 139 -6.07 -14.98 -1.02
C VAL A 139 -4.72 -14.90 -0.35
N ALA A 140 -3.88 -15.93 -0.55
CA ALA A 140 -2.48 -15.94 -0.16
C ALA A 140 -1.61 -15.41 -1.31
N TYR A 141 -0.75 -14.46 -0.97
CA TYR A 141 0.21 -13.81 -1.87
C TYR A 141 1.56 -14.54 -1.88
N PRO A 142 2.43 -14.28 -2.87
CA PRO A 142 3.78 -14.82 -2.86
C PRO A 142 4.51 -14.48 -1.56
N ASN A 143 5.27 -15.42 -1.03
CA ASN A 143 6.10 -15.18 0.14
C ASN A 143 7.07 -14.02 -0.09
N ARG A 144 7.50 -13.37 0.98
CA ARG A 144 8.54 -12.33 0.91
C ARG A 144 9.73 -12.80 0.08
N CYS A 145 10.12 -11.99 -0.88
CA CYS A 145 11.25 -12.30 -1.75
C CYS A 145 12.58 -12.16 -0.99
N THR A 146 13.45 -13.15 -1.17
CA THR A 146 14.81 -13.19 -0.60
C THR A 146 15.89 -13.30 -1.68
N LEU A 147 15.52 -13.12 -2.96
CA LEU A 147 16.46 -13.17 -4.07
C LEU A 147 17.37 -11.94 -4.08
N ALA A 148 18.60 -12.12 -4.54
CA ALA A 148 19.61 -11.05 -4.57
C ALA A 148 19.26 -9.91 -5.55
N ARG A 149 18.48 -10.22 -6.60
CA ARG A 149 18.00 -9.23 -7.56
C ARG A 149 16.49 -9.10 -7.45
N GLU A 150 16.07 -7.95 -7.04
CA GLU A 150 14.65 -7.63 -6.80
C GLU A 150 13.78 -7.80 -8.05
N GLN A 151 14.33 -7.53 -9.26
CA GLN A 151 13.61 -7.75 -10.53
C GLN A 151 13.23 -9.22 -10.79
N ASP A 152 13.93 -10.18 -10.19
CA ASP A 152 13.66 -11.61 -10.36
C ASP A 152 12.62 -12.15 -9.36
N CYS A 153 12.18 -11.31 -8.42
CA CYS A 153 11.24 -11.69 -7.37
C CYS A 153 9.88 -12.10 -7.93
N PRO A 154 9.30 -13.22 -7.46
CA PRO A 154 7.91 -13.57 -7.74
C PRO A 154 6.97 -12.48 -7.22
N ARG A 155 6.06 -12.02 -8.08
CA ARG A 155 5.05 -11.01 -7.73
C ARG A 155 3.68 -11.47 -8.21
N ALA A 156 2.67 -11.15 -7.43
CA ALA A 156 1.28 -11.33 -7.82
C ALA A 156 0.42 -10.28 -7.11
N ILE A 157 -0.50 -9.67 -7.86
CA ILE A 157 -1.46 -8.70 -7.35
C ILE A 157 -2.83 -8.96 -7.96
N LEU A 158 -3.86 -8.35 -7.38
CA LEU A 158 -5.14 -8.16 -8.04
C LEU A 158 -5.21 -6.73 -8.56
N GLU A 159 -5.67 -6.57 -9.81
CA GLU A 159 -5.81 -5.25 -10.44
C GLU A 159 -7.15 -5.16 -11.16
N GLY A 160 -7.87 -4.06 -10.92
CA GLY A 160 -9.07 -3.71 -11.65
C GLY A 160 -8.77 -3.01 -12.97
N GLU A 161 -9.82 -2.67 -13.69
CA GLU A 161 -9.71 -1.73 -14.81
C GLU A 161 -9.69 -0.29 -14.30
N ARG A 162 -9.32 0.64 -15.19
CA ARG A 162 -9.49 2.07 -14.91
C ARG A 162 -10.97 2.35 -14.64
N ASP A 163 -11.23 2.87 -13.46
CA ASP A 163 -12.58 3.24 -13.06
C ASP A 163 -12.58 4.60 -12.34
N ASP A 164 -13.12 5.61 -12.99
CA ASP A 164 -13.26 6.95 -12.44
C ASP A 164 -14.39 7.01 -11.38
N GLY A 165 -15.31 6.04 -11.36
CA GLY A 165 -16.33 5.87 -10.33
C GLY A 165 -15.74 5.55 -8.94
N LEU A 166 -14.51 5.03 -8.88
CA LEU A 166 -13.78 4.78 -7.64
C LEU A 166 -12.93 5.99 -7.18
N ASN A 167 -13.09 7.15 -7.77
CA ASN A 167 -12.45 8.38 -7.34
C ASN A 167 -13.37 9.12 -6.36
N PRO A 168 -13.04 9.19 -5.05
CA PRO A 168 -13.91 9.84 -4.08
C PRO A 168 -13.98 11.37 -4.24
N GLY A 169 -13.03 11.99 -4.94
CA GLY A 169 -12.94 13.44 -4.94
C GLY A 169 -12.73 13.97 -3.52
N THR A 170 -13.64 14.82 -3.06
CA THR A 170 -13.64 15.37 -1.68
C THR A 170 -14.60 14.64 -0.75
N ARG A 171 -15.30 13.63 -1.21
CA ARG A 171 -16.33 12.87 -0.48
C ARG A 171 -15.74 11.99 0.62
N PRO A 172 -16.53 11.58 1.62
CA PRO A 172 -16.15 10.53 2.56
C PRO A 172 -15.74 9.25 1.84
N LEU A 173 -14.74 8.57 2.40
CA LEU A 173 -14.16 7.37 1.82
C LEU A 173 -13.79 6.41 2.96
N GLN A 174 -14.21 5.16 2.85
CA GLN A 174 -13.75 4.06 3.69
C GLN A 174 -13.16 2.99 2.79
N TYR A 175 -12.07 2.37 3.22
CA TYR A 175 -11.44 1.27 2.50
C TYR A 175 -10.61 0.44 3.45
N GLY A 176 -10.54 -0.85 3.20
CA GLY A 176 -9.86 -1.75 4.12
C GLY A 176 -9.83 -3.18 3.63
N ALA A 177 -9.32 -4.06 4.50
CA ALA A 177 -9.27 -5.49 4.31
C ALA A 177 -9.02 -6.21 5.64
N SER A 178 -9.36 -7.50 5.69
CA SER A 178 -8.82 -8.43 6.67
C SER A 178 -7.46 -8.91 6.20
N VAL A 179 -6.44 -8.92 7.07
CA VAL A 179 -5.07 -9.34 6.73
C VAL A 179 -4.52 -10.32 7.76
N LEU A 180 -3.74 -11.29 7.31
CA LEU A 180 -2.92 -12.16 8.14
C LEU A 180 -1.49 -12.08 7.66
N MET A 181 -0.58 -11.66 8.54
CA MET A 181 0.84 -11.56 8.28
C MET A 181 1.64 -12.07 9.47
N THR A 182 2.85 -12.50 9.21
CA THR A 182 3.87 -12.78 10.22
C THR A 182 5.07 -11.85 10.02
N HIS A 183 5.95 -11.74 11.01
CA HIS A 183 7.19 -10.98 10.85
C HIS A 183 8.10 -11.51 9.72
N ALA A 184 7.95 -12.79 9.32
CA ALA A 184 8.67 -13.35 8.17
C ALA A 184 8.22 -12.74 6.83
N ASP A 185 6.98 -12.25 6.77
CA ASP A 185 6.37 -11.66 5.57
C ASP A 185 6.71 -10.18 5.39
N LEU A 186 7.18 -9.52 6.45
CA LEU A 186 7.45 -8.08 6.43
C LEU A 186 8.59 -7.72 5.49
N SER A 187 8.36 -6.68 4.69
CA SER A 187 9.34 -6.03 3.80
C SER A 187 9.36 -4.52 4.06
N ASP A 188 10.02 -3.76 3.21
CA ASP A 188 10.12 -2.29 3.33
C ASP A 188 8.84 -1.54 2.89
N GLY A 189 7.74 -2.25 2.81
CA GLY A 189 6.40 -1.80 2.49
C GLY A 189 5.58 -2.96 1.93
N ALA A 190 4.36 -3.12 2.40
CA ALA A 190 3.42 -4.12 1.92
C ALA A 190 2.06 -3.46 1.68
N ASN A 191 1.75 -3.20 0.40
CA ASN A 191 0.48 -2.59 0.04
C ASN A 191 -0.66 -3.59 0.15
N VAL A 192 -1.68 -3.26 0.92
CA VAL A 192 -2.92 -4.04 1.04
C VAL A 192 -3.91 -3.60 -0.03
N VAL A 193 -4.33 -2.33 -0.02
CA VAL A 193 -5.27 -1.75 -0.99
C VAL A 193 -4.74 -0.41 -1.44
N GLN A 194 -4.74 -0.14 -2.76
CA GLN A 194 -4.28 1.12 -3.32
C GLN A 194 -5.04 1.52 -4.57
N LYS A 195 -5.35 2.81 -4.71
CA LYS A 195 -5.72 3.44 -5.98
C LYS A 195 -4.93 4.73 -6.16
N GLY A 196 -4.19 4.82 -7.27
CA GLY A 196 -3.36 5.98 -7.61
C GLY A 196 -1.98 5.99 -6.96
N TYR A 197 -1.26 7.10 -7.19
CA TYR A 197 0.08 7.36 -6.70
C TYR A 197 0.19 8.78 -6.18
N SER A 198 1.06 9.00 -5.17
CA SER A 198 1.35 10.33 -4.62
C SER A 198 2.43 11.11 -5.38
N VAL A 199 3.07 10.47 -6.38
CA VAL A 199 4.17 11.06 -7.17
C VAL A 199 3.67 11.48 -8.56
N GLY A 200 4.45 12.30 -9.26
CA GLY A 200 4.13 12.70 -10.64
C GLY A 200 2.88 13.57 -10.78
N GLY A 201 2.46 14.30 -9.75
CA GLY A 201 1.24 15.11 -9.76
C GLY A 201 -0.05 14.31 -9.61
N GLY A 202 0.06 13.04 -9.21
CA GLY A 202 -1.07 12.15 -8.97
C GLY A 202 -1.76 12.39 -7.62
N SER A 203 -2.78 11.61 -7.37
CA SER A 203 -3.46 11.50 -6.09
C SER A 203 -3.65 10.04 -5.75
N GLN A 204 -3.82 9.72 -4.45
CA GLN A 204 -4.00 8.32 -4.03
C GLN A 204 -4.80 8.19 -2.75
N PHE A 205 -5.36 7.00 -2.55
CA PHE A 205 -5.62 6.40 -1.26
C PHE A 205 -4.92 5.05 -1.18
N LYS A 206 -4.39 4.71 0.01
CA LYS A 206 -3.61 3.49 0.22
C LYS A 206 -3.70 3.02 1.67
N LEU A 207 -3.92 1.72 1.87
CA LEU A 207 -3.68 0.98 3.10
C LEU A 207 -2.46 0.10 2.89
N GLN A 208 -1.53 0.14 3.81
CA GLN A 208 -0.31 -0.68 3.77
C GLN A 208 0.13 -1.07 5.18
N VAL A 209 0.98 -2.09 5.28
CA VAL A 209 1.73 -2.43 6.49
C VAL A 209 3.18 -2.00 6.26
N ASP A 210 3.64 -1.04 7.07
CA ASP A 210 4.94 -0.41 6.88
C ASP A 210 6.03 -1.08 7.71
N HIS A 211 7.20 -1.12 7.11
CA HIS A 211 8.46 -1.49 7.76
C HIS A 211 8.50 -2.88 8.40
N LEU A 212 9.65 -3.24 8.92
CA LEU A 212 9.89 -4.51 9.62
C LEU A 212 9.25 -4.58 11.02
N ARG A 213 8.33 -3.69 11.35
CA ARG A 213 7.63 -3.63 12.64
C ARG A 213 6.16 -3.97 12.56
N GLY A 214 5.65 -4.25 11.35
CA GLY A 214 4.25 -4.61 11.17
C GLY A 214 3.25 -3.50 11.47
N HIS A 215 3.65 -2.20 11.34
CA HIS A 215 2.76 -1.08 11.61
C HIS A 215 1.83 -0.83 10.42
N PRO A 216 0.51 -0.90 10.58
CA PRO A 216 -0.41 -0.55 9.51
C PRO A 216 -0.46 0.96 9.32
N SER A 217 -0.67 1.44 8.10
CA SER A 217 -0.86 2.86 7.85
C SER A 217 -1.90 3.14 6.76
N CYS A 218 -2.74 4.16 7.03
CA CYS A 218 -3.63 4.77 6.06
C CYS A 218 -2.94 5.98 5.44
N VAL A 219 -2.88 6.03 4.12
CA VAL A 219 -2.21 7.10 3.38
C VAL A 219 -3.16 7.69 2.35
N ILE A 220 -3.31 9.01 2.35
CA ILE A 220 -3.97 9.73 1.26
C ILE A 220 -3.11 10.89 0.77
N ALA A 221 -3.21 11.18 -0.53
CA ALA A 221 -2.60 12.35 -1.16
C ALA A 221 -3.52 12.92 -2.21
N GLY A 222 -3.64 14.25 -2.26
CA GLY A 222 -4.24 14.97 -3.37
C GLY A 222 -3.19 15.33 -4.43
N GLN A 223 -3.62 15.93 -5.53
CA GLN A 223 -2.75 16.32 -6.65
C GLN A 223 -1.58 17.26 -6.28
N GLN A 224 -1.63 17.89 -5.12
CA GLN A 224 -0.55 18.75 -4.60
C GLN A 224 0.59 17.96 -3.95
N GLN A 225 0.58 16.65 -4.03
CA GLN A 225 1.62 15.69 -3.58
C GLN A 225 1.88 15.69 -2.06
N ARG A 226 1.14 16.45 -1.26
CA ARG A 226 1.25 16.33 0.19
C ARG A 226 0.61 15.04 0.66
N ILE A 227 1.40 14.22 1.34
CA ILE A 227 0.98 12.95 1.93
C ILE A 227 0.44 13.19 3.34
N TYR A 228 -0.71 12.61 3.64
CA TYR A 228 -1.29 12.52 4.97
C TYR A 228 -1.31 11.05 5.37
N ARG A 229 -0.72 10.73 6.52
CA ARG A 229 -0.59 9.36 7.02
C ARG A 229 -1.13 9.27 8.43
N ALA A 230 -2.01 8.30 8.68
CA ALA A 230 -2.41 7.85 10.00
C ALA A 230 -1.75 6.49 10.25
N GLU A 231 -0.88 6.40 11.26
CA GLU A 231 -0.05 5.22 11.56
C GLU A 231 0.05 5.07 13.08
N PRO A 232 -0.45 3.98 13.67
CA PRO A 232 -0.26 3.66 15.07
C PRO A 232 1.02 2.86 15.27
N TRP A 233 1.51 2.82 16.51
CA TRP A 233 2.59 1.95 16.95
C TRP A 233 2.03 0.58 17.38
N ILE A 234 1.34 -0.11 16.48
CA ILE A 234 0.72 -1.43 16.70
C ILE A 234 1.31 -2.39 15.67
N ASP A 235 1.65 -3.58 16.12
CA ASP A 235 2.11 -4.67 15.27
C ASP A 235 0.92 -5.54 14.86
N VAL A 236 0.67 -5.65 13.55
CA VAL A 236 -0.36 -6.51 12.95
C VAL A 236 0.23 -7.70 12.19
N ALA A 237 1.55 -7.91 12.32
CA ALA A 237 2.25 -9.07 11.74
C ALA A 237 2.52 -10.16 12.79
N ASP A 238 1.60 -10.34 13.72
CA ASP A 238 1.70 -11.27 14.85
C ASP A 238 1.20 -12.70 14.55
N GLY A 239 0.83 -12.98 13.29
CA GLY A 239 0.31 -14.27 12.84
C GLY A 239 -1.18 -14.47 13.12
N ARG A 240 -1.92 -13.40 13.37
CA ARG A 240 -3.39 -13.41 13.53
C ARG A 240 -4.05 -12.59 12.44
N TRP A 241 -5.33 -12.86 12.22
CA TRP A 241 -6.16 -12.02 11.39
C TRP A 241 -6.46 -10.70 12.09
N HIS A 242 -6.26 -9.59 11.36
CA HIS A 242 -6.62 -8.24 11.77
C HIS A 242 -7.49 -7.59 10.70
N ASN A 243 -8.56 -6.93 11.12
CA ASN A 243 -9.33 -6.06 10.25
C ASN A 243 -8.72 -4.66 10.26
N LEU A 244 -8.26 -4.20 9.09
CA LEU A 244 -7.65 -2.89 8.91
C LEU A 244 -8.57 -2.00 8.09
N GLU A 245 -8.95 -0.85 8.64
CA GLU A 245 -9.84 0.10 7.97
C GLU A 245 -9.25 1.51 7.97
N CYS A 246 -9.34 2.17 6.84
CA CYS A 246 -9.03 3.58 6.64
C CYS A 246 -10.34 4.35 6.42
N ALA A 247 -10.65 5.29 7.28
CA ALA A 247 -11.83 6.13 7.17
C ALA A 247 -11.44 7.61 6.98
N ARG A 248 -11.77 8.18 5.83
CA ARG A 248 -11.63 9.61 5.59
C ARG A 248 -12.99 10.29 5.70
N THR A 249 -13.11 11.21 6.63
CA THR A 249 -14.20 12.17 6.70
C THR A 249 -13.78 13.52 6.08
N ALA A 250 -14.60 14.58 6.24
CA ALA A 250 -14.29 15.87 5.63
C ALA A 250 -12.90 16.42 6.03
N ASN A 251 -12.44 16.25 7.27
CA ASN A 251 -11.21 16.85 7.79
C ASN A 251 -10.30 15.89 8.57
N ARG A 252 -10.59 14.58 8.53
CA ARG A 252 -9.85 13.58 9.31
C ARG A 252 -9.65 12.31 8.47
N LEU A 253 -8.44 11.74 8.54
CA LEU A 253 -8.13 10.38 8.12
C LEU A 253 -7.86 9.59 9.38
N THR A 254 -8.58 8.48 9.58
CA THR A 254 -8.48 7.59 10.74
C THR A 254 -8.05 6.21 10.25
N LEU A 255 -7.19 5.55 11.01
CA LEU A 255 -6.94 4.12 10.91
C LEU A 255 -7.61 3.42 12.07
N LEU A 256 -8.44 2.43 11.75
CA LEU A 256 -9.01 1.49 12.70
C LEU A 256 -8.29 0.14 12.56
N VAL A 257 -8.05 -0.52 13.69
CA VAL A 257 -7.60 -1.91 13.76
C VAL A 257 -8.57 -2.68 14.64
N ASP A 258 -9.16 -3.73 14.10
CA ASP A 258 -10.17 -4.55 14.77
C ASP A 258 -11.35 -3.74 15.31
N GLY A 259 -11.80 -2.75 14.54
CA GLY A 259 -12.91 -1.86 14.84
C GLY A 259 -12.61 -0.74 15.85
N GLU A 260 -11.36 -0.60 16.31
CA GLU A 260 -10.95 0.45 17.25
C GLU A 260 -10.12 1.54 16.58
N ASP A 261 -10.44 2.82 16.79
CA ASP A 261 -9.63 3.97 16.34
C ASP A 261 -8.23 3.89 16.96
N ARG A 262 -7.19 3.69 16.15
CA ARG A 262 -5.80 3.54 16.63
C ARG A 262 -4.91 4.72 16.29
N ALA A 263 -5.17 5.39 15.17
CA ALA A 263 -4.44 6.60 14.79
C ALA A 263 -5.31 7.49 13.93
N TRP A 264 -4.99 8.79 13.91
CA TRP A 264 -5.64 9.72 13.01
C TRP A 264 -4.73 10.90 12.67
N VAL A 265 -5.02 11.55 11.54
CA VAL A 265 -4.37 12.79 11.11
C VAL A 265 -5.42 13.76 10.54
N ARG A 266 -5.20 15.06 10.76
CA ARG A 266 -6.03 16.09 10.17
C ARG A 266 -5.70 16.25 8.68
N VAL A 267 -6.74 16.30 7.84
CA VAL A 267 -6.62 16.48 6.39
C VAL A 267 -7.41 17.71 5.94
N PRO A 268 -7.00 18.40 4.84
CA PRO A 268 -7.78 19.49 4.30
C PRO A 268 -9.14 19.02 3.79
N THR A 269 -10.20 19.77 4.08
CA THR A 269 -11.55 19.46 3.59
C THR A 269 -11.66 19.49 2.07
N LYS A 270 -10.82 20.28 1.41
CA LYS A 270 -10.76 20.41 -0.05
C LYS A 270 -9.79 19.42 -0.73
N LEU A 271 -9.14 18.52 0.05
CA LEU A 271 -8.28 17.50 -0.53
C LEU A 271 -9.11 16.61 -1.45
N SER A 272 -8.80 16.60 -2.73
CA SER A 272 -9.49 15.78 -3.74
C SER A 272 -8.59 14.64 -4.19
N ILE A 273 -9.14 13.42 -4.22
CA ILE A 273 -8.50 12.22 -4.73
C ILE A 273 -9.22 11.81 -6.01
N ALA A 274 -8.56 12.02 -7.15
CA ALA A 274 -9.06 11.63 -8.46
C ALA A 274 -7.87 11.35 -9.39
N ASN A 275 -7.83 10.14 -9.94
CA ASN A 275 -6.76 9.66 -10.81
C ASN A 275 -7.28 8.60 -11.79
N SER A 276 -6.49 8.29 -12.82
CA SER A 276 -6.82 7.29 -13.84
C SER A 276 -6.27 5.89 -13.55
N GLU A 277 -5.67 5.70 -12.36
CA GLU A 277 -5.12 4.41 -11.97
C GLU A 277 -6.22 3.42 -11.60
N PRO A 278 -6.03 2.11 -11.84
CA PRO A 278 -6.94 1.08 -11.34
C PRO A 278 -6.85 0.92 -9.81
N LEU A 279 -7.86 0.27 -9.23
CA LEU A 279 -7.77 -0.28 -7.88
C LEU A 279 -6.83 -1.48 -7.89
N ARG A 280 -5.96 -1.60 -6.89
CA ARG A 280 -5.00 -2.69 -6.74
C ARG A 280 -5.02 -3.24 -5.33
N VAL A 281 -4.85 -4.56 -5.22
CA VAL A 281 -4.77 -5.29 -3.94
C VAL A 281 -3.50 -6.14 -3.94
N GLY A 282 -2.72 -6.03 -2.87
CA GLY A 282 -1.50 -6.81 -2.68
C GLY A 282 -0.23 -6.22 -3.32
N GLY A 283 -0.28 -4.98 -3.82
CA GLY A 283 0.88 -4.29 -4.41
C GLY A 283 0.48 -3.09 -5.25
N LYS A 284 1.43 -2.25 -5.64
CA LYS A 284 1.18 -1.06 -6.47
C LYS A 284 1.28 -1.31 -7.98
N GLY A 285 1.56 -2.53 -8.40
CA GLY A 285 1.66 -2.98 -9.79
C GLY A 285 2.39 -4.32 -9.88
N PRO A 286 2.49 -4.97 -11.06
CA PRO A 286 3.23 -6.22 -11.21
C PRO A 286 4.74 -6.04 -11.42
N ALA A 287 5.22 -4.80 -11.63
CA ALA A 287 6.63 -4.50 -11.88
C ALA A 287 7.49 -4.59 -10.60
N SER A 288 8.81 -4.42 -10.74
CA SER A 288 9.74 -4.30 -9.61
C SER A 288 9.40 -3.08 -8.74
N ASP A 289 9.83 -3.09 -7.48
CA ASP A 289 9.55 -2.03 -6.50
C ASP A 289 8.03 -1.80 -6.32
N ASN A 290 7.27 -2.91 -6.23
CA ASN A 290 5.83 -2.85 -6.20
C ASN A 290 5.22 -2.86 -4.79
N ASP A 291 6.02 -2.76 -3.73
CA ASP A 291 5.56 -2.89 -2.34
C ASP A 291 4.69 -4.17 -2.19
N GLN A 292 5.22 -5.31 -2.70
CA GLN A 292 4.52 -6.59 -2.71
C GLN A 292 4.07 -6.99 -1.32
N PHE A 293 2.78 -7.24 -1.15
CA PHE A 293 2.23 -7.86 0.04
C PHE A 293 2.66 -9.34 0.08
N ALA A 294 3.01 -9.82 1.26
CA ALA A 294 3.16 -11.24 1.56
C ALA A 294 2.28 -11.57 2.77
N GLY A 295 1.68 -12.75 2.77
CA GLY A 295 0.65 -13.14 3.74
C GLY A 295 -0.69 -13.40 3.05
N GLU A 296 -1.78 -13.19 3.76
CA GLU A 296 -3.14 -13.49 3.31
C GLU A 296 -4.04 -12.24 3.42
N ILE A 297 -4.92 -12.04 2.45
CA ILE A 297 -5.91 -10.93 2.42
C ILE A 297 -7.30 -11.52 2.18
N ASP A 298 -8.29 -10.95 2.88
CA ASP A 298 -9.70 -11.24 2.72
C ASP A 298 -10.55 -9.98 2.93
N ASP A 299 -11.84 -10.02 2.62
CA ASP A 299 -12.83 -8.97 2.88
C ASP A 299 -12.36 -7.57 2.44
N VAL A 300 -11.84 -7.46 1.22
CA VAL A 300 -11.41 -6.16 0.69
C VAL A 300 -12.60 -5.30 0.35
N PHE A 301 -12.68 -4.11 0.91
CA PHE A 301 -13.80 -3.20 0.67
C PHE A 301 -13.38 -1.78 0.32
N VAL A 302 -14.25 -1.08 -0.41
CA VAL A 302 -14.18 0.38 -0.67
C VAL A 302 -15.60 0.94 -0.65
N THR A 303 -15.81 1.99 0.15
CA THR A 303 -17.09 2.72 0.23
C THR A 303 -16.85 4.22 0.02
N ILE A 304 -17.67 4.85 -0.83
CA ILE A 304 -17.67 6.29 -1.11
C ILE A 304 -19.10 6.79 -0.89
N ASP A 305 -19.29 7.72 0.08
CA ASP A 305 -20.59 8.28 0.43
C ASP A 305 -20.90 9.60 -0.31
#